data_c291d9d31571c36933441fe87faa5ffc
#
_entry.id   c291d9d31571c36933441fe87faa5ffc
#
_cell.length_a   1.000
_cell.length_b   1.000
_cell.length_c   1.000
_cell.angle_alpha   90.00
_cell.angle_beta   90.00
_cell.angle_gamma   90.00
#
_symmetry.space_group_name_H-M   'P 1'
#
loop_
_entity.id
_entity.type
_entity.pdbx_description
1 polymer ?
#
loop_
_entity_poly.entity_id
_entity_poly.type
_entity_poly.pdbx_seq_one_letter_code
_entity_poly.pdbx_strand_id
1 'polypeptide(L)'
;MAKKITGFIKLTIPAQNATPAPPLGPALGQRGVNIMEFTKAFNARTESIERGVPTPTIITVFGDKSFTFVTKTAPASYYLKKAANVKSGSNNPGREVAATVTMAQCREIAEMKMVDLSANDLDQGAKIIAGSARSMGFEVTE
;
A
#
# COMPACT_ATOMS: atom_id res chain seq x y z
N MET A 1 9.28 24.47 -17.71
CA MET A 1 10.26 23.48 -18.17
C MET A 1 10.12 22.18 -17.39
N ALA A 2 10.22 21.07 -18.08
CA ALA A 2 10.22 19.77 -17.42
C ALA A 2 11.50 19.59 -16.58
N LYS A 3 11.38 19.27 -15.30
CA LYS A 3 12.50 19.00 -14.44
C LYS A 3 13.05 17.60 -14.72
N LYS A 4 14.36 17.44 -14.66
CA LYS A 4 14.99 16.15 -14.85
C LYS A 4 14.76 15.27 -13.62
N ILE A 5 14.18 14.08 -13.84
CA ILE A 5 13.98 13.09 -12.78
C ILE A 5 15.31 12.43 -12.45
N THR A 6 15.72 12.46 -11.18
CA THR A 6 16.94 11.80 -10.71
C THR A 6 16.67 10.41 -10.17
N GLY A 7 15.46 10.14 -9.74
CA GLY A 7 15.10 8.81 -9.28
C GLY A 7 13.73 8.74 -8.63
N PHE A 8 13.38 7.52 -8.24
CA PHE A 8 12.13 7.23 -7.57
C PHE A 8 12.42 6.57 -6.21
N ILE A 9 11.57 6.85 -5.23
CA ILE A 9 11.60 6.19 -3.94
C ILE A 9 10.23 5.57 -3.72
N LYS A 10 10.20 4.27 -3.43
CA LYS A 10 8.95 3.55 -3.15
C LYS A 10 8.98 3.11 -1.70
N LEU A 11 8.03 3.58 -0.92
CA LEU A 11 7.93 3.28 0.51
C LEU A 11 6.48 3.01 0.88
N THR A 12 6.29 2.19 1.90
CA THR A 12 4.99 2.03 2.56
C THR A 12 5.04 2.78 3.88
N ILE A 13 4.22 3.80 4.02
CA ILE A 13 4.23 4.71 5.17
C ILE A 13 2.85 4.68 5.83
N PRO A 14 2.77 4.57 7.17
CA PRO A 14 1.48 4.66 7.86
C PRO A 14 0.81 6.02 7.61
N ALA A 15 -0.46 6.00 7.23
CA ALA A 15 -1.22 7.22 6.96
C ALA A 15 -1.27 8.10 8.21
N GLN A 16 -1.13 9.41 8.03
CA GLN A 16 -1.14 10.43 9.09
C GLN A 16 -0.07 10.22 10.18
N ASN A 17 0.91 9.38 9.92
CA ASN A 17 1.93 9.03 10.91
C ASN A 17 3.33 8.96 10.28
N ALA A 18 3.59 9.77 9.26
CA ALA A 18 4.93 9.88 8.70
C ALA A 18 5.84 10.62 9.71
N THR A 19 6.98 10.01 10.01
CA THR A 19 7.97 10.57 10.93
C THR A 19 9.35 10.52 10.28
N PRO A 20 10.29 11.38 10.70
CA PRO A 20 11.66 11.35 10.20
C PRO A 20 12.43 10.08 10.59
N ALA A 21 11.87 9.24 11.44
CA ALA A 21 12.49 7.99 11.88
C ALA A 21 12.61 6.99 10.72
N PRO A 22 13.53 6.00 10.82
CA PRO A 22 13.64 4.95 9.80
C PRO A 22 12.28 4.24 9.58
N PRO A 23 11.96 3.81 8.33
CA PRO A 23 12.80 3.83 7.13
C PRO A 23 12.75 5.13 6.32
N LEU A 24 11.93 6.09 6.71
CA LEU A 24 11.66 7.30 5.91
C LEU A 24 12.88 8.23 5.83
N GLY A 25 13.49 8.54 6.96
CA GLY A 25 14.63 9.45 7.04
C GLY A 25 15.78 9.05 6.11
N PRO A 26 16.36 7.85 6.27
CA PRO A 26 17.46 7.40 5.41
C PRO A 26 17.10 7.34 3.93
N ALA A 27 15.90 6.90 3.57
CA ALA A 27 15.46 6.79 2.19
C ALA A 27 15.38 8.16 1.50
N LEU A 28 14.82 9.15 2.17
CA LEU A 28 14.72 10.52 1.64
C LEU A 28 16.05 11.24 1.71
N GLY A 29 16.80 11.09 2.79
CA GLY A 29 18.09 11.72 3.00
C GLY A 29 19.11 11.31 1.95
N GLN A 30 19.12 10.06 1.54
CA GLN A 30 20.01 9.54 0.48
C GLN A 30 19.81 10.28 -0.84
N ARG A 31 18.60 10.75 -1.12
CA ARG A 31 18.27 11.50 -2.33
C ARG A 31 18.33 13.02 -2.13
N GLY A 32 18.60 13.48 -0.93
CA GLY A 32 18.67 14.91 -0.62
C GLY A 32 17.33 15.61 -0.54
N VAL A 33 16.25 14.87 -0.34
CA VAL A 33 14.89 15.42 -0.18
C VAL A 33 14.69 15.96 1.24
N ASN A 34 13.99 17.09 1.37
CA ASN A 34 13.64 17.65 2.67
C ASN A 34 12.60 16.76 3.37
N ILE A 35 13.05 16.06 4.42
CA ILE A 35 12.23 15.09 5.15
C ILE A 35 11.04 15.78 5.84
N MET A 36 11.24 16.93 6.44
CA MET A 36 10.18 17.64 7.17
C MET A 36 9.07 18.14 6.24
N GLU A 37 9.46 18.65 5.07
CA GLU A 37 8.51 19.09 4.05
C GLU A 37 7.68 17.92 3.54
N PHE A 38 8.34 16.79 3.26
CA PHE A 38 7.67 15.58 2.82
C PHE A 38 6.68 15.06 3.88
N THR A 39 7.09 14.98 5.15
CA THR A 39 6.22 14.47 6.22
C THR A 39 4.97 15.34 6.41
N LYS A 40 5.12 16.66 6.35
CA LYS A 40 3.98 17.58 6.43
C LYS A 40 3.02 17.37 5.24
N ALA A 41 3.56 17.33 4.04
CA ALA A 41 2.76 17.16 2.82
C ALA A 41 2.05 15.79 2.81
N PHE A 42 2.74 14.73 3.20
CA PHE A 42 2.18 13.39 3.28
C PHE A 42 1.07 13.29 4.32
N ASN A 43 1.29 13.81 5.52
CA ASN A 43 0.28 13.78 6.58
C ASN A 43 -0.97 14.56 6.18
N ALA A 44 -0.81 15.72 5.54
CA ALA A 44 -1.93 16.48 5.02
C ALA A 44 -2.70 15.73 3.94
N ARG A 45 -1.99 15.07 3.01
CA ARG A 45 -2.61 14.32 1.92
C ARG A 45 -3.33 13.06 2.39
N THR A 46 -2.88 12.45 3.48
CA THR A 46 -3.49 11.24 4.04
C THR A 46 -4.50 11.53 5.15
N GLU A 47 -4.87 12.77 5.35
CA GLU A 47 -5.82 13.19 6.40
C GLU A 47 -7.18 12.49 6.27
N SER A 48 -7.61 12.21 5.05
CA SER A 48 -8.86 11.49 4.77
C SER A 48 -8.77 9.98 4.98
N ILE A 49 -7.57 9.46 5.19
CA ILE A 49 -7.31 8.02 5.37
C ILE A 49 -7.21 7.73 6.87
N GLU A 50 -7.72 6.58 7.30
CA GLU A 50 -7.61 6.14 8.69
C GLU A 50 -6.13 6.12 9.14
N ARG A 51 -5.87 6.66 10.32
CA ARG A 51 -4.52 6.75 10.86
C ARG A 51 -3.90 5.36 11.06
N GLY A 52 -2.66 5.21 10.62
CA GLY A 52 -1.91 3.97 10.77
C GLY A 52 -2.11 2.96 9.64
N VAL A 53 -2.99 3.23 8.68
CA VAL A 53 -3.16 2.37 7.51
C VAL A 53 -1.90 2.41 6.65
N PRO A 54 -1.30 1.25 6.30
CA PRO A 54 -0.13 1.25 5.41
C PRO A 54 -0.50 1.86 4.06
N THR A 55 0.22 2.91 3.68
CA THR A 55 -0.04 3.64 2.42
C THR A 55 1.18 3.53 1.53
N PRO A 56 1.15 2.72 0.46
CA PRO A 56 2.23 2.68 -0.50
C PRO A 56 2.37 4.05 -1.17
N THR A 57 3.56 4.58 -1.19
CA THR A 57 3.85 5.91 -1.73
C THR A 57 5.01 5.82 -2.71
N ILE A 58 4.84 6.43 -3.87
CA ILE A 58 5.90 6.56 -4.88
C ILE A 58 6.31 8.02 -4.92
N ILE A 59 7.56 8.30 -4.59
CA ILE A 59 8.13 9.64 -4.55
C ILE A 59 9.04 9.81 -5.76
N THR A 60 8.77 10.82 -6.57
CA THR A 60 9.62 11.18 -7.70
C THR A 60 10.52 12.34 -7.27
N VAL A 61 11.83 12.15 -7.39
CA VAL A 61 12.83 13.15 -7.01
C VAL A 61 13.41 13.79 -8.28
N PHE A 62 13.47 15.10 -8.29
CA PHE A 62 14.00 15.88 -9.40
C PHE A 62 15.43 16.36 -9.12
N GLY A 63 16.12 16.81 -10.17
CA GLY A 63 17.54 17.25 -10.07
C GLY A 63 17.76 18.47 -9.18
N ASP A 64 16.75 19.29 -8.98
CA ASP A 64 16.79 20.46 -8.08
C ASP A 64 16.43 20.12 -6.63
N LYS A 65 16.37 18.83 -6.30
CA LYS A 65 15.98 18.29 -4.99
C LYS A 65 14.50 18.50 -4.62
N SER A 66 13.71 19.01 -5.54
CA SER A 66 12.25 19.01 -5.38
C SER A 66 11.69 17.60 -5.56
N PHE A 67 10.48 17.39 -5.10
CA PHE A 67 9.83 16.08 -5.17
C PHE A 67 8.35 16.21 -5.44
N THR A 68 7.80 15.17 -6.04
CA THR A 68 6.35 14.92 -6.09
C THR A 68 6.09 13.52 -5.59
N PHE A 69 4.91 13.27 -5.06
CA PHE A 69 4.57 11.93 -4.58
C PHE A 69 3.13 11.58 -4.91
N VAL A 70 2.90 10.28 -5.08
CA VAL A 70 1.57 9.70 -5.31
C VAL A 70 1.34 8.65 -4.24
N THR A 71 0.21 8.75 -3.55
CA THR A 71 -0.23 7.75 -2.57
C THR A 71 -1.18 6.78 -3.25
N LYS A 72 -1.07 5.50 -2.89
CA LYS A 72 -1.94 4.43 -3.38
C LYS A 72 -2.75 3.86 -2.24
N THR A 73 -3.75 3.03 -2.56
CA THR A 73 -4.53 2.33 -1.55
C THR A 73 -3.65 1.34 -0.78
N ALA A 74 -4.07 0.97 0.42
CA ALA A 74 -3.34 0.00 1.23
C ALA A 74 -3.12 -1.31 0.46
N PRO A 75 -2.05 -2.07 0.77
CA PRO A 75 -1.81 -3.35 0.11
C PRO A 75 -2.99 -4.31 0.29
N ALA A 76 -3.23 -5.17 -0.71
CA ALA A 76 -4.28 -6.19 -0.63
C ALA A 76 -4.11 -7.08 0.60
N SER A 77 -2.87 -7.37 0.98
CA SER A 77 -2.57 -8.15 2.19
C SER A 77 -3.10 -7.51 3.47
N TYR A 78 -3.06 -6.20 3.57
CA TYR A 78 -3.61 -5.47 4.72
C TYR A 78 -5.13 -5.68 4.82
N TYR A 79 -5.84 -5.50 3.72
CA TYR A 79 -7.29 -5.69 3.67
C TYR A 79 -7.69 -7.13 3.95
N LEU A 80 -6.94 -8.09 3.40
CA LEU A 80 -7.20 -9.51 3.62
C LEU A 80 -7.00 -9.91 5.08
N LYS A 81 -5.94 -9.45 5.72
CA LYS A 81 -5.71 -9.68 7.14
C LYS A 81 -6.81 -9.07 8.01
N LYS A 82 -7.26 -7.89 7.66
CA LYS A 82 -8.36 -7.20 8.35
C LYS A 82 -9.68 -7.95 8.18
N ALA A 83 -9.99 -8.40 6.97
CA ALA A 83 -11.21 -9.16 6.68
C ALA A 83 -11.22 -10.52 7.38
N ALA A 84 -10.09 -11.20 7.43
CA ALA A 84 -9.93 -12.48 8.11
C ALA A 84 -9.71 -12.35 9.62
N ASN A 85 -9.52 -11.11 10.11
CA ASN A 85 -9.28 -10.80 11.52
C ASN A 85 -8.06 -11.53 12.09
N VAL A 86 -6.97 -11.56 11.33
CA VAL A 86 -5.69 -12.17 11.73
C VAL A 86 -4.56 -11.15 11.62
N LYS A 87 -3.49 -11.38 12.38
CA LYS A 87 -2.33 -10.48 12.40
C LYS A 87 -1.37 -10.73 11.22
N SER A 88 -1.29 -11.96 10.76
CA SER A 88 -0.39 -12.34 9.68
C SER A 88 -0.97 -13.49 8.87
N GLY A 89 -0.43 -13.70 7.67
CA GLY A 89 -0.74 -14.87 6.86
C GLY A 89 -0.07 -16.13 7.40
N SER A 90 -0.23 -17.23 6.65
CA SER A 90 0.39 -18.51 6.99
C SER A 90 1.91 -18.43 6.91
N ASN A 91 2.59 -19.14 7.81
CA ASN A 91 4.04 -19.34 7.73
C ASN A 91 4.40 -20.31 6.58
N ASN A 92 3.49 -21.20 6.24
CA ASN A 92 3.67 -22.20 5.19
C ASN A 92 2.51 -22.12 4.16
N PRO A 93 2.45 -21.05 3.34
CA PRO A 93 1.36 -20.91 2.35
C PRO A 93 1.32 -22.11 1.39
N GLY A 94 0.12 -22.59 1.12
CA GLY A 94 -0.09 -23.76 0.28
C GLY A 94 -0.05 -25.10 1.02
N ARG A 95 0.39 -25.11 2.27
CA ARG A 95 0.41 -26.31 3.13
C ARG A 95 -0.49 -26.14 4.35
N GLU A 96 -0.48 -24.96 4.94
CA GLU A 96 -1.27 -24.64 6.11
C GLU A 96 -2.19 -23.46 5.80
N VAL A 97 -3.42 -23.56 6.24
CA VAL A 97 -4.43 -22.50 6.09
C VAL A 97 -4.44 -21.64 7.36
N ALA A 98 -4.09 -20.35 7.22
CA ALA A 98 -4.08 -19.42 8.36
C ALA A 98 -5.48 -18.90 8.67
N ALA A 99 -6.30 -18.70 7.65
CA ALA A 99 -7.66 -18.19 7.78
C ALA A 99 -8.45 -18.46 6.50
N THR A 100 -9.74 -18.22 6.56
CA THR A 100 -10.64 -18.36 5.41
C THR A 100 -11.26 -17.01 5.07
N VAL A 101 -11.29 -16.67 3.80
CA VAL A 101 -11.98 -15.48 3.28
C VAL A 101 -13.00 -15.90 2.21
N THR A 102 -14.05 -15.13 2.07
CA THR A 102 -15.09 -15.41 1.06
C THR A 102 -14.86 -14.58 -0.19
N MET A 103 -15.42 -15.02 -1.31
CA MET A 103 -15.38 -14.21 -2.55
C MET A 103 -16.10 -12.87 -2.37
N ALA A 104 -17.13 -12.81 -1.53
CA ALA A 104 -17.79 -11.54 -1.20
C ALA A 104 -16.82 -10.56 -0.54
N GLN A 105 -16.00 -11.03 0.41
CA GLN A 105 -14.96 -10.21 1.05
C GLN A 105 -13.91 -9.78 0.04
N CYS A 106 -13.49 -10.65 -0.86
CA CYS A 106 -12.55 -10.31 -1.93
C CYS A 106 -13.13 -9.23 -2.85
N ARG A 107 -14.43 -9.31 -3.15
CA ARG A 107 -15.12 -8.32 -3.97
C ARG A 107 -15.18 -6.96 -3.29
N GLU A 108 -15.47 -6.90 -1.99
CA GLU A 108 -15.44 -5.66 -1.20
C GLU A 108 -14.05 -5.01 -1.21
N ILE A 109 -13.00 -5.81 -1.02
CA ILE A 109 -11.61 -5.34 -1.08
C ILE A 109 -11.28 -4.82 -2.48
N ALA A 110 -11.69 -5.54 -3.52
CA ALA A 110 -11.49 -5.12 -4.90
C ALA A 110 -12.17 -3.79 -5.19
N GLU A 111 -13.38 -3.57 -4.68
CA GLU A 111 -14.10 -2.31 -4.82
C GLU A 111 -13.30 -1.14 -4.23
N MET A 112 -12.73 -1.31 -3.05
CA MET A 112 -11.90 -0.29 -2.40
C MET A 112 -10.60 -0.02 -3.18
N LYS A 113 -10.06 -1.02 -3.88
CA LYS A 113 -8.80 -0.92 -4.61
C LYS A 113 -8.95 -0.70 -6.12
N MET A 114 -10.15 -0.56 -6.65
CA MET A 114 -10.35 -0.44 -8.11
C MET A 114 -9.55 0.69 -8.76
N VAL A 115 -9.28 1.78 -8.01
CA VAL A 115 -8.42 2.88 -8.49
C VAL A 115 -7.00 2.44 -8.81
N ASP A 116 -6.49 1.41 -8.14
CA ASP A 116 -5.12 0.92 -8.30
C ASP A 116 -5.04 -0.40 -9.05
N LEU A 117 -6.17 -1.08 -9.26
CA LEU A 117 -6.20 -2.37 -9.93
C LEU A 117 -6.26 -2.21 -11.45
N SER A 118 -5.64 -3.14 -12.15
CA SER A 118 -5.70 -3.24 -13.61
C SER A 118 -6.92 -4.02 -14.11
N ALA A 119 -7.82 -4.40 -13.21
CA ALA A 119 -9.03 -5.16 -13.56
C ALA A 119 -10.03 -4.29 -14.33
N ASN A 120 -10.71 -4.88 -15.29
CA ASN A 120 -11.72 -4.21 -16.10
C ASN A 120 -13.06 -4.07 -15.36
N ASP A 121 -13.37 -5.00 -14.48
CA ASP A 121 -14.59 -5.00 -13.70
C ASP A 121 -14.35 -5.52 -12.26
N LEU A 122 -15.38 -5.44 -11.44
CA LEU A 122 -15.30 -5.84 -10.04
C LEU A 122 -15.04 -7.34 -9.87
N ASP A 123 -15.61 -8.18 -10.74
CA ASP A 123 -15.42 -9.63 -10.67
C ASP A 123 -13.96 -10.02 -10.97
N GLN A 124 -13.34 -9.37 -11.93
CA GLN A 124 -11.92 -9.57 -12.23
C GLN A 124 -11.05 -9.08 -11.08
N GLY A 125 -11.40 -7.94 -10.48
CA GLY A 125 -10.74 -7.42 -9.29
C GLY A 125 -10.82 -8.42 -8.13
N ALA A 126 -11.99 -9.02 -7.90
CA ALA A 126 -12.15 -10.03 -6.87
C ALA A 126 -11.26 -11.25 -7.09
N LYS A 127 -11.07 -11.68 -8.33
CA LYS A 127 -10.16 -12.77 -8.67
C LYS A 127 -8.70 -12.44 -8.36
N ILE A 128 -8.28 -11.20 -8.61
CA ILE A 128 -6.93 -10.73 -8.27
C ILE A 128 -6.71 -10.80 -6.76
N ILE A 129 -7.67 -10.31 -5.99
CA ILE A 129 -7.60 -10.34 -4.53
C ILE A 129 -7.63 -11.79 -3.99
N ALA A 130 -8.45 -12.65 -4.58
CA ALA A 130 -8.49 -14.08 -4.22
C ALA A 130 -7.14 -14.77 -4.45
N GLY A 131 -6.46 -14.45 -5.56
CA GLY A 131 -5.11 -14.94 -5.82
C GLY A 131 -4.10 -14.49 -4.76
N SER A 132 -4.18 -13.24 -4.34
CA SER A 132 -3.35 -12.70 -3.25
C SER A 132 -3.64 -13.42 -1.93
N ALA A 133 -4.90 -13.70 -1.63
CA ALA A 133 -5.30 -14.44 -0.43
C ALA A 133 -4.70 -15.85 -0.41
N ARG A 134 -4.76 -16.55 -1.53
CA ARG A 134 -4.16 -17.89 -1.64
C ARG A 134 -2.64 -17.86 -1.43
N SER A 135 -1.97 -16.85 -1.96
CA SER A 135 -0.52 -16.69 -1.78
C SER A 135 -0.14 -16.41 -0.33
N MET A 136 -1.05 -15.85 0.46
CA MET A 136 -0.88 -15.61 1.90
C MET A 136 -1.20 -16.83 2.75
N GLY A 137 -1.68 -17.91 2.16
CA GLY A 137 -2.11 -19.11 2.86
C GLY A 137 -3.54 -19.05 3.38
N PHE A 138 -4.37 -18.18 2.82
CA PHE A 138 -5.81 -18.12 3.12
C PHE A 138 -6.59 -19.01 2.16
N GLU A 139 -7.61 -19.68 2.67
CA GLU A 139 -8.57 -20.40 1.85
C GLU A 139 -9.64 -19.42 1.37
N VAL A 140 -9.96 -19.48 0.07
CA VAL A 140 -11.01 -18.65 -0.52
C VAL A 140 -12.23 -19.51 -0.77
N THR A 141 -13.35 -19.15 -0.16
CA THR A 141 -14.65 -19.81 -0.31
C THR A 141 -15.62 -18.94 -1.07
N GLU A 142 -16.65 -19.54 -1.65
CA GLU A 142 -17.72 -18.80 -2.34
C GLU A 142 -18.66 -18.08 -1.38
#